data_7347bc5d8b9b15eda2cf6cb5f71829cb
#
_entry.id   7347bc5d8b9b15eda2cf6cb5f71829cb
#
_cell.length_a   1.000
_cell.length_b   1.000
_cell.length_c   1.000
_cell.angle_alpha   90.00
_cell.angle_beta   90.00
_cell.angle_gamma   90.00
#
_symmetry.space_group_name_H-M   'P 1'
#
loop_
_entity.id
_entity.type
_entity.pdbx_description
1 polymer ?
#
loop_
_entity_poly.entity_id
_entity_poly.type
_entity_poly.pdbx_seq_one_letter_code
_entity_poly.pdbx_strand_id
1 'polypeptide(L)'
;MEFVYQDDRFADLQLLRYRLNGFDELSLRQKKLIYYLSKATIFGRDITFDQYGKYNLRIRKMLEVVYCDATIPHDTKDFRALEIYLKRIWFSNGIYHHYGCEKFCPDFSEDYLHDVLGKVDASKLPLKDGESVEEMCQELFPVMFDETILPKRVNKADGKDLVRTSACHFYEDVSQQEAEDFYARMKQQDAGNEAPLSYGLNSTLVKENGVLRECVWKADGLYGNAIRHIIYWLQKALDVAENEAQKSYISLLIKYYESGDLDVFNKYCIEWVGEHDSAVDFINGFIEVYGDPLGLKGSWEGLVEYIDKEATHRTQTISKNAQWFEDHSPVDNRFKKAVVQGVSANVICAAMLGGEEYPSTAIGINLPNADWIRARYGSKSITISNITDAYNKAAKGSGFKEEFVIDEATLQLIEKYGDICDDRHTDLHECLGHGSGQLLPGVD
;
A
#
# COMPACT_ATOMS: atom_id res chain seq x y z
N MET A 1 -31.44 -5.26 9.53
CA MET A 1 -31.13 -4.85 8.14
C MET A 1 -29.98 -5.71 7.66
N GLU A 2 -30.08 -6.26 6.48
CA GLU A 2 -29.00 -7.00 5.84
C GLU A 2 -27.85 -6.01 5.50
N PHE A 3 -26.61 -6.44 5.62
CA PHE A 3 -25.47 -5.58 5.33
C PHE A 3 -25.31 -5.43 3.82
N VAL A 4 -25.21 -4.19 3.34
CA VAL A 4 -25.05 -3.87 1.92
C VAL A 4 -23.57 -3.79 1.60
N TYR A 5 -23.06 -4.72 0.80
CA TYR A 5 -21.65 -4.80 0.39
C TYR A 5 -21.30 -3.84 -0.76
N GLN A 6 -22.24 -3.59 -1.67
CA GLN A 6 -22.05 -2.62 -2.74
C GLN A 6 -22.49 -1.24 -2.26
N ASP A 7 -21.64 -0.22 -2.40
CA ASP A 7 -21.94 1.14 -1.97
C ASP A 7 -22.18 2.06 -3.18
N ASP A 8 -21.22 2.85 -3.59
CA ASP A 8 -21.32 3.77 -4.73
C ASP A 8 -20.72 3.16 -6.00
N ARG A 9 -21.20 3.61 -7.14
CA ARG A 9 -20.63 3.27 -8.45
C ARG A 9 -20.43 4.53 -9.27
N PHE A 10 -19.22 4.75 -9.77
CA PHE A 10 -18.91 5.86 -10.66
C PHE A 10 -17.91 5.42 -11.72
N ALA A 11 -18.05 5.93 -12.93
CA ALA A 11 -17.28 5.49 -14.10
C ALA A 11 -17.32 3.96 -14.23
N ASP A 12 -16.17 3.29 -14.26
CA ASP A 12 -15.98 1.84 -14.31
C ASP A 12 -15.67 1.21 -12.94
N LEU A 13 -15.82 1.98 -11.84
CA LEU A 13 -15.47 1.56 -10.50
C LEU A 13 -16.71 1.28 -9.65
N GLN A 14 -16.67 0.18 -8.88
CA GLN A 14 -17.64 -0.17 -7.86
C GLN A 14 -16.97 -0.11 -6.48
N LEU A 15 -17.49 0.74 -5.60
CA LEU A 15 -17.05 0.76 -4.21
C LEU A 15 -17.73 -0.36 -3.43
N LEU A 16 -16.91 -1.11 -2.69
CA LEU A 16 -17.37 -2.16 -1.79
C LEU A 16 -17.18 -1.73 -0.34
N ARG A 17 -18.12 -2.17 0.50
CA ARG A 17 -18.05 -2.08 1.95
C ARG A 17 -17.71 -3.44 2.52
N TYR A 18 -16.94 -3.47 3.58
CA TYR A 18 -16.63 -4.70 4.29
C TYR A 18 -17.05 -4.60 5.76
N ARG A 19 -17.35 -5.74 6.35
CA ARG A 19 -17.76 -5.83 7.76
C ARG A 19 -16.55 -6.00 8.66
N LEU A 20 -16.67 -5.47 9.86
CA LEU A 20 -15.72 -5.70 10.95
C LEU A 20 -16.25 -6.84 11.84
N ASN A 21 -16.09 -8.10 11.38
CA ASN A 21 -16.59 -9.26 12.09
C ASN A 21 -15.86 -9.40 13.43
N GLY A 22 -16.61 -9.64 14.53
CA GLY A 22 -16.04 -9.78 15.88
C GLY A 22 -15.56 -8.48 16.54
N PHE A 23 -15.65 -7.30 15.88
CA PHE A 23 -15.19 -6.04 16.47
C PHE A 23 -15.85 -5.71 17.81
N ASP A 24 -17.13 -6.03 17.97
CA ASP A 24 -17.86 -5.77 19.23
C ASP A 24 -17.34 -6.57 20.41
N GLU A 25 -16.70 -7.71 20.17
CA GLU A 25 -16.11 -8.60 21.19
C GLU A 25 -14.76 -8.08 21.70
N LEU A 26 -14.12 -7.16 20.98
CA LEU A 26 -12.84 -6.58 21.40
C LEU A 26 -13.02 -5.74 22.67
N SER A 27 -12.01 -5.78 23.54
CA SER A 27 -11.95 -4.94 24.73
C SER A 27 -11.87 -3.45 24.35
N LEU A 28 -12.25 -2.57 25.28
CA LEU A 28 -12.12 -1.12 25.07
C LEU A 28 -10.66 -0.69 24.80
N ARG A 29 -9.67 -1.39 25.38
CA ARG A 29 -8.24 -1.13 25.15
C ARG A 29 -7.88 -1.44 23.71
N GLN A 30 -8.28 -2.58 23.16
CA GLN A 30 -8.07 -2.96 21.77
C GLN A 30 -8.78 -2.03 20.79
N LYS A 31 -10.03 -1.64 21.06
CA LYS A 31 -10.76 -0.64 20.25
C LYS A 31 -10.06 0.71 20.22
N LYS A 32 -9.49 1.16 21.34
CA LYS A 32 -8.67 2.37 21.37
C LYS A 32 -7.36 2.23 20.59
N LEU A 33 -6.72 1.07 20.66
CA LEU A 33 -5.51 0.77 19.89
C LEU A 33 -5.81 0.86 18.39
N ILE A 34 -6.85 0.17 17.90
CA ILE A 34 -7.32 0.25 16.51
C ILE A 34 -7.59 1.71 16.12
N TYR A 35 -8.28 2.48 16.96
CA TYR A 35 -8.56 3.89 16.67
C TYR A 35 -7.28 4.73 16.50
N TYR A 36 -6.29 4.59 17.38
CA TYR A 36 -5.06 5.36 17.31
C TYR A 36 -4.20 4.96 16.11
N LEU A 37 -4.10 3.66 15.82
CA LEU A 37 -3.41 3.15 14.65
C LEU A 37 -4.08 3.60 13.34
N SER A 38 -5.43 3.58 13.30
CA SER A 38 -6.19 4.08 12.15
C SER A 38 -5.98 5.59 11.94
N LYS A 39 -5.85 6.35 13.04
CA LYS A 39 -5.50 7.78 12.94
C LYS A 39 -4.10 7.99 12.39
N ALA A 40 -3.12 7.18 12.78
CA ALA A 40 -1.79 7.21 12.19
C ALA A 40 -1.85 6.92 10.68
N THR A 41 -2.62 5.92 10.28
CA THR A 41 -2.80 5.52 8.86
C THR A 41 -3.38 6.65 7.99
N ILE A 42 -4.34 7.44 8.51
CA ILE A 42 -4.94 8.56 7.74
C ILE A 42 -3.87 9.58 7.31
N PHE A 43 -2.86 9.86 8.13
CA PHE A 43 -1.85 10.88 7.84
C PHE A 43 -0.83 10.46 6.78
N GLY A 44 -0.70 9.17 6.47
CA GLY A 44 0.15 8.68 5.39
C GLY A 44 -0.44 8.87 3.98
N ARG A 45 -1.75 9.14 3.86
CA ARG A 45 -2.42 9.30 2.57
C ARG A 45 -1.73 10.30 1.64
N ASP A 46 -1.37 11.47 2.15
CA ASP A 46 -0.76 12.52 1.34
C ASP A 46 0.66 12.15 0.85
N ILE A 47 1.37 11.28 1.59
CA ILE A 47 2.65 10.70 1.16
C ILE A 47 2.43 9.84 -0.10
N THR A 48 1.45 8.95 -0.08
CA THR A 48 1.15 8.07 -1.22
C THR A 48 0.76 8.87 -2.47
N PHE A 49 -0.03 9.94 -2.32
CA PHE A 49 -0.36 10.83 -3.44
C PHE A 49 0.88 11.42 -4.11
N ASP A 50 1.85 11.88 -3.31
CA ASP A 50 3.10 12.44 -3.83
C ASP A 50 4.00 11.34 -4.44
N GLN A 51 4.15 10.19 -3.77
CA GLN A 51 4.92 9.05 -4.30
C GLN A 51 4.39 8.57 -5.65
N TYR A 52 3.07 8.58 -5.85
CA TYR A 52 2.43 8.14 -7.09
C TYR A 52 2.57 9.15 -8.23
N GLY A 53 2.95 10.39 -7.93
CA GLY A 53 3.25 11.41 -8.94
C GLY A 53 3.43 12.79 -8.33
N LYS A 54 4.51 13.45 -8.69
CA LYS A 54 4.93 14.78 -8.20
C LYS A 54 3.79 15.81 -8.13
N TYR A 55 2.83 15.73 -9.04
CA TYR A 55 1.75 16.72 -9.18
C TYR A 55 0.42 16.27 -8.55
N ASN A 56 0.27 14.98 -8.23
CA ASN A 56 -1.01 14.39 -7.80
C ASN A 56 -1.63 15.10 -6.60
N LEU A 57 -0.83 15.39 -5.57
CA LEU A 57 -1.32 16.03 -4.35
C LEU A 57 -1.82 17.46 -4.62
N ARG A 58 -1.14 18.21 -5.47
CA ARG A 58 -1.55 19.57 -5.86
C ARG A 58 -2.81 19.53 -6.72
N ILE A 59 -2.87 18.64 -7.71
CA ILE A 59 -4.06 18.44 -8.55
C ILE A 59 -5.26 18.09 -7.68
N ARG A 60 -5.14 17.13 -6.76
CA ARG A 60 -6.21 16.77 -5.83
C ARG A 60 -6.70 17.99 -5.04
N LYS A 61 -5.80 18.70 -4.37
CA LYS A 61 -6.16 19.85 -3.53
C LYS A 61 -6.81 20.98 -4.35
N MET A 62 -6.33 21.25 -5.54
CA MET A 62 -6.93 22.22 -6.45
C MET A 62 -8.37 21.84 -6.80
N LEU A 63 -8.61 20.60 -7.21
CA LEU A 63 -9.94 20.10 -7.55
C LEU A 63 -10.89 20.03 -6.34
N GLU A 64 -10.37 19.69 -5.15
CA GLU A 64 -11.14 19.70 -3.90
C GLU A 64 -11.67 21.12 -3.56
N VAL A 65 -10.89 22.17 -3.81
CA VAL A 65 -11.32 23.56 -3.63
C VAL A 65 -12.50 23.87 -4.54
N VAL A 66 -12.41 23.52 -5.83
CA VAL A 66 -13.51 23.72 -6.80
C VAL A 66 -14.73 22.89 -6.42
N TYR A 67 -14.56 21.62 -6.04
CA TYR A 67 -15.63 20.71 -5.66
C TYR A 67 -16.40 21.18 -4.41
N CYS A 68 -15.69 21.75 -3.43
CA CYS A 68 -16.29 22.21 -2.18
C CYS A 68 -16.85 23.65 -2.24
N ASP A 69 -16.65 24.37 -3.34
CA ASP A 69 -17.10 25.76 -3.46
C ASP A 69 -18.58 25.83 -3.86
N ALA A 70 -19.42 26.32 -2.95
CA ALA A 70 -20.87 26.44 -3.15
C ALA A 70 -21.29 27.45 -4.23
N THR A 71 -20.37 28.28 -4.73
CA THR A 71 -20.66 29.24 -5.81
C THR A 71 -20.57 28.61 -7.19
N ILE A 72 -19.92 27.45 -7.31
CA ILE A 72 -19.81 26.71 -8.56
C ILE A 72 -21.07 25.88 -8.79
N PRO A 73 -21.75 25.99 -9.95
CA PRO A 73 -22.94 25.20 -10.25
C PRO A 73 -22.61 23.69 -10.38
N HIS A 74 -23.22 22.87 -9.53
CA HIS A 74 -22.96 21.41 -9.49
C HIS A 74 -23.84 20.60 -10.45
N ASP A 75 -24.84 21.23 -11.08
CA ASP A 75 -25.78 20.56 -12.00
C ASP A 75 -25.35 20.57 -13.46
N THR A 76 -24.18 21.15 -13.77
CA THR A 76 -23.62 21.20 -15.12
C THR A 76 -22.98 19.86 -15.54
N LYS A 77 -22.86 19.64 -16.86
CA LYS A 77 -22.17 18.47 -17.40
C LYS A 77 -20.68 18.45 -17.00
N ASP A 78 -20.02 19.62 -17.10
CA ASP A 78 -18.60 19.73 -16.82
C ASP A 78 -18.31 19.51 -15.33
N PHE A 79 -19.16 20.01 -14.43
CA PHE A 79 -18.99 19.74 -13.00
C PHE A 79 -19.15 18.25 -12.67
N ARG A 80 -20.10 17.55 -13.29
CA ARG A 80 -20.25 16.10 -13.11
C ARG A 80 -19.04 15.33 -13.62
N ALA A 81 -18.44 15.75 -14.73
CA ALA A 81 -17.20 15.20 -15.24
C ALA A 81 -16.02 15.47 -14.28
N LEU A 82 -15.94 16.67 -13.69
CA LEU A 82 -14.96 17.01 -12.66
C LEU A 82 -15.15 16.15 -11.41
N GLU A 83 -16.38 15.96 -10.94
CA GLU A 83 -16.68 15.08 -9.81
C GLU A 83 -16.20 13.64 -10.06
N ILE A 84 -16.49 13.08 -11.23
CA ILE A 84 -16.04 11.73 -11.61
C ILE A 84 -14.52 11.67 -11.64
N TYR A 85 -13.86 12.65 -12.24
CA TYR A 85 -12.40 12.71 -12.29
C TYR A 85 -11.78 12.81 -10.89
N LEU A 86 -12.32 13.65 -10.00
CA LEU A 86 -11.87 13.78 -8.63
C LEU A 86 -12.11 12.49 -7.83
N LYS A 87 -13.25 11.83 -8.01
CA LYS A 87 -13.53 10.51 -7.40
C LYS A 87 -12.50 9.45 -7.85
N ARG A 88 -12.13 9.44 -9.14
CA ARG A 88 -11.05 8.56 -9.63
C ARG A 88 -9.70 8.88 -8.98
N ILE A 89 -9.37 10.17 -8.83
CA ILE A 89 -8.15 10.62 -8.15
C ILE A 89 -8.13 10.17 -6.69
N TRP A 90 -9.22 10.33 -5.96
CA TRP A 90 -9.33 9.86 -4.58
C TRP A 90 -9.17 8.34 -4.48
N PHE A 91 -9.82 7.61 -5.38
CA PHE A 91 -9.76 6.16 -5.42
C PHE A 91 -8.36 5.64 -5.75
N SER A 92 -7.67 6.24 -6.71
CA SER A 92 -6.40 5.75 -7.25
C SER A 92 -5.15 6.38 -6.61
N ASN A 93 -5.31 7.22 -5.58
CA ASN A 93 -4.23 8.03 -4.99
C ASN A 93 -3.48 8.90 -6.03
N GLY A 94 -4.17 9.38 -7.06
CA GLY A 94 -3.60 10.24 -8.12
C GLY A 94 -4.29 10.09 -9.46
N ILE A 95 -3.70 10.67 -10.50
CA ILE A 95 -4.24 10.71 -11.86
C ILE A 95 -3.95 9.45 -12.69
N TYR A 96 -3.46 8.39 -12.08
CA TYR A 96 -3.10 7.13 -12.74
C TYR A 96 -3.99 6.00 -12.27
N HIS A 97 -4.35 5.09 -13.19
CA HIS A 97 -5.10 3.90 -12.83
C HIS A 97 -4.34 3.11 -11.75
N HIS A 98 -5.03 2.77 -10.67
CA HIS A 98 -4.43 2.17 -9.48
C HIS A 98 -3.69 0.85 -9.75
N TYR A 99 -4.14 0.07 -10.74
CA TYR A 99 -3.56 -1.21 -11.12
C TYR A 99 -2.75 -1.14 -12.43
N GLY A 100 -3.35 -0.65 -13.53
CA GLY A 100 -2.72 -0.60 -14.86
C GLY A 100 -1.65 0.48 -15.03
N CYS A 101 -1.59 1.44 -14.11
CA CYS A 101 -0.65 2.57 -14.10
C CYS A 101 -0.81 3.58 -15.26
N GLU A 102 -1.77 3.43 -16.15
CA GLU A 102 -2.05 4.40 -17.21
C GLU A 102 -2.68 5.66 -16.61
N LYS A 103 -2.30 6.82 -17.19
CA LYS A 103 -2.93 8.09 -16.86
C LYS A 103 -4.37 8.12 -17.37
N PHE A 104 -5.28 8.66 -16.59
CA PHE A 104 -6.62 9.05 -17.04
C PHE A 104 -6.73 10.57 -17.11
N CYS A 105 -7.26 11.06 -18.24
CA CYS A 105 -7.48 12.48 -18.48
C CYS A 105 -8.91 12.89 -18.09
N PRO A 106 -9.14 14.20 -17.80
CA PRO A 106 -10.47 14.71 -17.53
C PRO A 106 -11.40 14.66 -18.74
N ASP A 107 -12.71 14.44 -18.50
CA ASP A 107 -13.76 14.56 -19.52
C ASP A 107 -14.39 15.98 -19.56
N PHE A 108 -13.81 16.96 -18.84
CA PHE A 108 -14.14 18.38 -18.90
C PHE A 108 -12.97 19.14 -19.58
N SER A 109 -13.23 20.36 -20.09
CA SER A 109 -12.23 21.12 -20.82
C SER A 109 -11.30 21.92 -19.90
N GLU A 110 -10.10 22.28 -20.42
CA GLU A 110 -9.18 23.21 -19.76
C GLU A 110 -9.84 24.56 -19.52
N ASP A 111 -10.59 25.10 -20.51
CA ASP A 111 -11.30 26.37 -20.41
C ASP A 111 -12.30 26.35 -19.27
N TYR A 112 -13.05 25.27 -19.08
CA TYR A 112 -13.96 25.12 -17.95
C TYR A 112 -13.23 25.20 -16.61
N LEU A 113 -12.13 24.42 -16.47
CA LEU A 113 -11.37 24.42 -15.22
C LEU A 113 -10.77 25.79 -14.93
N HIS A 114 -10.22 26.46 -15.95
CA HIS A 114 -9.66 27.81 -15.83
C HIS A 114 -10.73 28.83 -15.39
N ASP A 115 -11.94 28.76 -15.98
CA ASP A 115 -13.05 29.65 -15.64
C ASP A 115 -13.51 29.48 -14.18
N VAL A 116 -13.64 28.24 -13.69
CA VAL A 116 -14.05 27.98 -12.29
C VAL A 116 -12.94 28.31 -11.29
N LEU A 117 -11.67 28.12 -11.63
CA LEU A 117 -10.55 28.54 -10.78
C LEU A 117 -10.47 30.07 -10.62
N GLY A 118 -10.90 30.83 -11.61
CA GLY A 118 -11.03 32.28 -11.51
C GLY A 118 -12.16 32.75 -10.56
N LYS A 119 -13.06 31.86 -10.16
CA LYS A 119 -14.23 32.18 -9.30
C LYS A 119 -14.04 31.79 -7.85
N VAL A 120 -13.19 30.80 -7.56
CA VAL A 120 -12.93 30.31 -6.19
C VAL A 120 -11.97 31.24 -5.44
N ASP A 121 -11.96 31.12 -4.12
CA ASP A 121 -11.03 31.84 -3.26
C ASP A 121 -9.59 31.34 -3.45
N ALA A 122 -8.73 32.14 -4.10
CA ALA A 122 -7.35 31.80 -4.41
C ALA A 122 -6.52 31.44 -3.17
N SER A 123 -6.87 31.97 -1.99
CA SER A 123 -6.15 31.66 -0.74
C SER A 123 -6.31 30.21 -0.28
N LYS A 124 -7.29 29.49 -0.83
CA LYS A 124 -7.55 28.06 -0.56
C LYS A 124 -6.83 27.14 -1.54
N LEU A 125 -6.37 27.66 -2.66
CA LEU A 125 -5.67 26.89 -3.69
C LEU A 125 -4.26 26.49 -3.21
N PRO A 126 -3.73 25.35 -3.68
CA PRO A 126 -2.40 24.85 -3.27
C PRO A 126 -1.27 25.60 -4.01
N LEU A 127 -1.26 26.92 -3.92
CA LEU A 127 -0.23 27.76 -4.52
C LEU A 127 1.09 27.63 -3.77
N LYS A 128 2.20 27.66 -4.50
CA LYS A 128 3.54 27.83 -3.93
C LYS A 128 3.74 29.29 -3.47
N ASP A 129 4.74 29.54 -2.66
CA ASP A 129 5.05 30.89 -2.19
C ASP A 129 5.29 31.84 -3.38
N GLY A 130 4.44 32.87 -3.50
CA GLY A 130 4.51 33.85 -4.58
C GLY A 130 3.94 33.41 -5.93
N GLU A 131 3.40 32.21 -6.04
CA GLU A 131 2.81 31.68 -7.26
C GLU A 131 1.41 32.25 -7.51
N SER A 132 1.13 32.65 -8.73
CA SER A 132 -0.21 33.03 -9.18
C SER A 132 -1.05 31.79 -9.58
N VAL A 133 -2.38 31.96 -9.65
CA VAL A 133 -3.29 30.91 -10.16
C VAL A 133 -2.93 30.54 -11.60
N GLU A 134 -2.56 31.50 -12.40
CA GLU A 134 -2.16 31.28 -13.80
C GLU A 134 -0.89 30.43 -13.92
N GLU A 135 0.13 30.70 -13.11
CA GLU A 135 1.36 29.90 -13.07
C GLU A 135 1.09 28.47 -12.60
N MET A 136 0.20 28.28 -11.62
CA MET A 136 -0.26 26.96 -11.20
C MET A 136 -0.95 26.21 -12.35
N CYS A 137 -1.83 26.86 -13.09
CA CYS A 137 -2.49 26.28 -14.26
C CYS A 137 -1.48 25.88 -15.34
N GLN A 138 -0.52 26.75 -15.65
CA GLN A 138 0.55 26.46 -16.63
C GLN A 138 1.39 25.25 -16.23
N GLU A 139 1.60 25.00 -14.93
CA GLU A 139 2.31 23.82 -14.45
C GLU A 139 1.44 22.56 -14.48
N LEU A 140 0.18 22.63 -14.03
CA LEU A 140 -0.64 21.44 -13.78
C LEU A 140 -1.47 20.97 -14.99
N PHE A 141 -1.95 21.90 -15.83
CA PHE A 141 -2.85 21.57 -16.93
C PHE A 141 -2.21 20.65 -17.98
N PRO A 142 -0.95 20.87 -18.43
CA PRO A 142 -0.31 19.94 -19.35
C PRO A 142 -0.23 18.52 -18.78
N VAL A 143 0.00 18.40 -17.46
CA VAL A 143 0.06 17.09 -16.81
C VAL A 143 -1.31 16.42 -16.75
N MET A 144 -2.40 17.19 -16.60
CA MET A 144 -3.77 16.66 -16.51
C MET A 144 -4.36 16.31 -17.87
N PHE A 145 -4.17 17.17 -18.88
CA PHE A 145 -4.91 17.13 -20.13
C PHE A 145 -4.13 16.54 -21.32
N ASP A 146 -2.79 16.59 -21.31
CA ASP A 146 -1.99 16.00 -22.39
C ASP A 146 -1.64 14.54 -22.05
N GLU A 147 -2.20 13.60 -22.82
CA GLU A 147 -1.98 12.16 -22.65
C GLU A 147 -0.51 11.73 -22.83
N THR A 148 0.30 12.54 -23.53
CA THR A 148 1.71 12.22 -23.84
C THR A 148 2.68 12.63 -22.73
N ILE A 149 2.28 13.55 -21.86
CA ILE A 149 3.09 14.02 -20.73
C ILE A 149 2.92 13.08 -19.55
N LEU A 150 3.97 12.41 -19.11
CA LEU A 150 3.97 11.46 -18.00
C LEU A 150 2.83 10.43 -18.13
N PRO A 151 2.80 9.62 -19.21
CA PRO A 151 1.66 8.77 -19.55
C PRO A 151 1.43 7.60 -18.59
N LYS A 152 2.45 7.22 -17.81
CA LYS A 152 2.38 6.08 -16.88
C LYS A 152 2.97 6.42 -15.52
N ARG A 153 2.32 5.94 -14.46
CA ARG A 153 2.86 6.01 -13.09
C ARG A 153 4.19 5.25 -12.98
N VAL A 154 4.20 4.00 -13.43
CA VAL A 154 5.37 3.13 -13.47
C VAL A 154 5.53 2.57 -14.88
N ASN A 155 6.64 2.83 -15.52
CA ASN A 155 6.97 2.27 -16.82
C ASN A 155 8.07 1.22 -16.66
N LYS A 156 7.82 0.00 -17.15
CA LYS A 156 8.77 -1.12 -17.15
C LYS A 156 9.07 -1.63 -18.57
N ALA A 157 8.88 -0.76 -19.59
CA ALA A 157 9.10 -1.12 -20.98
C ALA A 157 10.59 -1.22 -21.32
N ASP A 158 10.98 -2.30 -21.99
CA ASP A 158 12.35 -2.52 -22.45
C ASP A 158 12.88 -1.38 -23.34
N GLY A 159 14.16 -1.05 -23.19
CA GLY A 159 14.85 -0.05 -24.01
C GLY A 159 14.48 1.39 -23.70
N LYS A 160 13.82 1.66 -22.60
CA LYS A 160 13.51 3.01 -22.09
C LYS A 160 14.30 3.28 -20.81
N ASP A 161 14.55 4.56 -20.53
CA ASP A 161 14.96 4.96 -19.18
C ASP A 161 13.73 4.86 -18.26
N LEU A 162 13.71 3.85 -17.42
CA LEU A 162 12.57 3.49 -16.57
C LEU A 162 12.25 4.60 -15.56
N VAL A 163 13.27 5.30 -15.06
CA VAL A 163 13.13 6.40 -14.11
C VAL A 163 12.51 7.63 -14.78
N ARG A 164 13.09 8.08 -15.89
CA ARG A 164 12.63 9.30 -16.59
C ARG A 164 11.28 9.15 -17.26
N THR A 165 10.88 7.93 -17.58
CA THR A 165 9.60 7.63 -18.25
C THR A 165 8.48 7.23 -17.30
N SER A 166 8.76 7.16 -15.99
CA SER A 166 7.77 6.96 -14.94
C SER A 166 7.41 8.28 -14.25
N ALA A 167 6.13 8.43 -13.91
CA ALA A 167 5.63 9.64 -13.24
C ALA A 167 5.76 9.57 -11.71
N CYS A 168 6.04 8.40 -11.14
CA CYS A 168 6.23 8.24 -9.70
C CYS A 168 7.38 9.11 -9.19
N HIS A 169 7.21 9.69 -7.99
CA HIS A 169 8.11 10.72 -7.44
C HIS A 169 9.14 10.14 -6.46
N PHE A 170 9.89 9.13 -6.93
CA PHE A 170 10.99 8.53 -6.17
C PHE A 170 12.37 9.06 -6.60
N TYR A 171 12.43 9.73 -7.73
CA TYR A 171 13.65 10.27 -8.33
C TYR A 171 13.39 11.68 -8.85
N GLU A 172 14.33 12.61 -8.66
CA GLU A 172 14.24 13.97 -9.20
C GLU A 172 15.53 14.33 -9.94
N ASP A 173 15.39 14.65 -11.23
CA ASP A 173 16.49 14.96 -12.17
C ASP A 173 17.56 13.84 -12.31
N VAL A 174 17.18 12.60 -12.03
CA VAL A 174 18.03 11.42 -12.06
C VAL A 174 17.67 10.53 -13.25
N SER A 175 18.67 9.95 -13.93
CA SER A 175 18.47 8.88 -14.90
C SER A 175 18.50 7.51 -14.23
N GLN A 176 17.98 6.48 -14.93
CA GLN A 176 18.04 5.11 -14.48
C GLN A 176 19.47 4.69 -14.16
N GLN A 177 20.42 4.93 -15.08
CA GLN A 177 21.83 4.53 -14.90
C GLN A 177 22.47 5.21 -13.68
N GLU A 178 22.18 6.48 -13.45
CA GLU A 178 22.67 7.19 -12.26
C GLU A 178 22.15 6.62 -10.96
N ALA A 179 20.87 6.23 -10.93
CA ALA A 179 20.26 5.60 -9.76
C ALA A 179 20.86 4.20 -9.49
N GLU A 180 20.96 3.38 -10.53
CA GLU A 180 21.56 2.04 -10.44
C GLU A 180 23.01 2.10 -9.95
N ASP A 181 23.83 2.99 -10.52
CA ASP A 181 25.23 3.17 -10.12
C ASP A 181 25.35 3.69 -8.68
N PHE A 182 24.46 4.56 -8.26
CA PHE A 182 24.44 5.09 -6.90
C PHE A 182 24.18 4.01 -5.87
N TYR A 183 23.12 3.22 -6.04
CA TYR A 183 22.78 2.15 -5.10
C TYR A 183 23.71 0.93 -5.19
N ALA A 184 24.26 0.62 -6.38
CA ALA A 184 25.27 -0.42 -6.51
C ALA A 184 26.52 -0.11 -5.68
N ARG A 185 26.98 1.15 -5.64
CA ARG A 185 28.10 1.56 -4.79
C ARG A 185 27.79 1.41 -3.30
N MET A 186 26.57 1.76 -2.84
CA MET A 186 26.18 1.57 -1.44
C MET A 186 26.16 0.09 -1.06
N LYS A 187 25.56 -0.76 -1.89
CA LYS A 187 25.54 -2.22 -1.68
C LYS A 187 26.93 -2.83 -1.67
N GLN A 188 27.83 -2.33 -2.53
CA GLN A 188 29.22 -2.81 -2.57
C GLN A 188 29.99 -2.47 -1.28
N GLN A 189 29.73 -1.33 -0.66
CA GLN A 189 30.34 -0.95 0.62
C GLN A 189 29.85 -1.84 1.77
N ASP A 190 28.66 -2.40 1.64
CA ASP A 190 28.03 -3.30 2.60
C ASP A 190 28.23 -4.80 2.24
N ALA A 191 29.07 -5.09 1.25
CA ALA A 191 29.30 -6.45 0.78
C ALA A 191 29.88 -7.35 1.89
N GLY A 192 29.22 -8.49 2.11
CA GLY A 192 29.56 -9.42 3.18
C GLY A 192 28.89 -9.13 4.54
N ASN A 193 28.07 -8.07 4.63
CA ASN A 193 27.23 -7.87 5.79
C ASN A 193 26.15 -8.96 5.84
N GLU A 194 26.08 -9.66 6.96
CA GLU A 194 25.05 -10.70 7.19
C GLU A 194 23.65 -10.14 7.45
N ALA A 195 23.55 -8.84 7.68
CA ALA A 195 22.29 -8.10 7.89
C ALA A 195 22.24 -6.88 6.96
N PRO A 196 22.17 -7.09 5.63
CA PRO A 196 22.25 -6.00 4.65
C PRO A 196 21.07 -5.03 4.80
N LEU A 197 21.33 -3.76 4.53
CA LEU A 197 20.31 -2.72 4.54
C LEU A 197 19.59 -2.64 3.18
N SER A 198 18.29 -2.36 3.20
CA SER A 198 17.49 -2.09 2.01
C SER A 198 17.70 -0.64 1.54
N TYR A 199 18.91 -0.35 1.00
CA TYR A 199 19.28 0.99 0.56
C TYR A 199 18.28 1.58 -0.41
N GLY A 200 17.85 2.81 -0.15
CA GLY A 200 16.89 3.52 -0.95
C GLY A 200 15.43 3.38 -0.51
N LEU A 201 15.11 2.43 0.37
CA LEU A 201 13.73 2.07 0.75
C LEU A 201 12.90 3.29 1.20
N ASN A 202 13.47 4.19 1.97
CA ASN A 202 12.79 5.33 2.59
C ASN A 202 13.37 6.69 2.17
N SER A 203 13.69 6.84 0.89
CA SER A 203 14.28 8.08 0.39
C SER A 203 13.89 8.39 -1.05
N THR A 204 13.82 9.68 -1.39
CA THR A 204 13.86 10.16 -2.78
C THR A 204 15.30 10.42 -3.18
N LEU A 205 15.76 9.90 -4.32
CA LEU A 205 17.07 10.22 -4.87
C LEU A 205 16.96 11.46 -5.74
N VAL A 206 17.69 12.51 -5.41
CA VAL A 206 17.69 13.77 -6.13
C VAL A 206 19.06 14.13 -6.67
N LYS A 207 19.11 14.83 -7.81
CA LYS A 207 20.33 15.35 -8.38
C LYS A 207 20.31 16.87 -8.34
N GLU A 208 21.10 17.45 -7.44
CA GLU A 208 21.23 18.90 -7.29
C GLU A 208 22.64 19.34 -7.67
N ASN A 209 22.77 20.30 -8.55
CA ASN A 209 24.06 20.80 -9.04
C ASN A 209 25.02 19.68 -9.52
N GLY A 210 24.48 18.64 -10.14
CA GLY A 210 25.22 17.48 -10.61
C GLY A 210 25.63 16.46 -9.55
N VAL A 211 25.22 16.65 -8.30
CA VAL A 211 25.51 15.74 -7.18
C VAL A 211 24.24 14.97 -6.80
N LEU A 212 24.35 13.63 -6.71
CA LEU A 212 23.29 12.76 -6.25
C LEU A 212 23.28 12.70 -4.72
N ARG A 213 22.10 12.85 -4.14
CA ARG A 213 21.88 12.67 -2.70
C ARG A 213 20.51 12.08 -2.39
N GLU A 214 20.40 11.37 -1.28
CA GLU A 214 19.11 10.91 -0.76
C GLU A 214 18.45 11.97 0.10
N CYS A 215 17.16 12.22 -0.20
CA CYS A 215 16.25 12.95 0.67
C CYS A 215 15.46 11.93 1.49
N VAL A 216 15.93 11.64 2.69
CA VAL A 216 15.33 10.61 3.56
C VAL A 216 13.97 11.06 4.08
N TRP A 217 13.02 10.15 4.07
CA TRP A 217 11.65 10.34 4.58
C TRP A 217 11.63 10.09 6.09
N LYS A 218 11.60 11.17 6.84
CA LYS A 218 11.65 11.16 8.31
C LYS A 218 11.05 12.45 8.89
N ALA A 219 10.92 12.51 10.21
CA ALA A 219 10.23 13.60 10.91
C ALA A 219 10.77 15.02 10.62
N ASP A 220 12.07 15.17 10.41
CA ASP A 220 12.74 16.41 10.03
C ASP A 220 13.26 16.42 8.58
N GLY A 221 12.79 15.49 7.76
CA GLY A 221 13.11 15.33 6.34
C GLY A 221 11.90 15.53 5.43
N LEU A 222 11.98 14.91 4.25
CA LEU A 222 10.86 14.88 3.31
C LEU A 222 9.66 14.15 3.96
N TYR A 223 8.44 14.63 3.71
CA TYR A 223 7.19 14.19 4.36
C TYR A 223 7.11 14.44 5.87
N GLY A 224 8.04 15.22 6.45
CA GLY A 224 8.16 15.41 7.89
C GLY A 224 6.88 15.87 8.58
N ASN A 225 6.03 16.66 7.92
CA ASN A 225 4.76 17.09 8.50
C ASN A 225 3.81 15.89 8.72
N ALA A 226 3.60 15.07 7.71
CA ALA A 226 2.77 13.86 7.80
C ALA A 226 3.36 12.86 8.81
N ILE A 227 4.67 12.62 8.75
CA ILE A 227 5.38 11.70 9.63
C ILE A 227 5.27 12.11 11.10
N ARG A 228 5.38 13.41 11.44
CA ARG A 228 5.15 13.89 12.84
C ARG A 228 3.74 13.60 13.34
N HIS A 229 2.73 13.69 12.48
CA HIS A 229 1.37 13.30 12.85
C HIS A 229 1.22 11.78 13.03
N ILE A 230 1.87 10.97 12.18
CA ILE A 230 1.94 9.51 12.36
C ILE A 230 2.57 9.18 13.71
N ILE A 231 3.74 9.76 14.03
CA ILE A 231 4.43 9.58 15.30
C ILE A 231 3.54 9.95 16.49
N TYR A 232 2.85 11.08 16.42
CA TYR A 232 1.93 11.49 17.49
C TYR A 232 0.87 10.42 17.80
N TRP A 233 0.27 9.82 16.78
CA TRP A 233 -0.75 8.80 16.99
C TRP A 233 -0.15 7.44 17.39
N LEU A 234 1.03 7.09 16.90
CA LEU A 234 1.78 5.90 17.37
C LEU A 234 2.15 6.04 18.87
N GLN A 235 2.52 7.23 19.34
CA GLN A 235 2.74 7.48 20.77
C GLN A 235 1.47 7.27 21.61
N LYS A 236 0.28 7.61 21.08
CA LYS A 236 -0.99 7.28 21.74
C LYS A 236 -1.29 5.78 21.72
N ALA A 237 -0.90 5.08 20.65
CA ALA A 237 -1.03 3.63 20.57
C ALA A 237 -0.16 2.92 21.62
N LEU A 238 1.05 3.42 21.91
CA LEU A 238 1.91 2.90 22.98
C LEU A 238 1.23 2.81 24.34
N ASP A 239 0.43 3.82 24.71
CA ASP A 239 -0.25 3.86 26.01
C ASP A 239 -1.28 2.75 26.18
N VAL A 240 -1.75 2.18 25.06
CA VAL A 240 -2.80 1.15 25.02
C VAL A 240 -2.35 -0.16 24.35
N ALA A 241 -1.08 -0.32 24.06
CA ALA A 241 -0.51 -1.54 23.53
C ALA A 241 -0.83 -2.75 24.41
N GLU A 242 -1.10 -3.90 23.83
CA GLU A 242 -1.62 -5.06 24.56
C GLU A 242 -0.59 -5.71 25.50
N ASN A 243 0.69 -5.70 25.07
CA ASN A 243 1.79 -6.29 25.83
C ASN A 243 3.11 -5.50 25.65
N GLU A 244 4.17 -5.91 26.35
CA GLU A 244 5.46 -5.22 26.29
C GLU A 244 6.20 -5.42 24.96
N ALA A 245 6.05 -6.55 24.28
CA ALA A 245 6.64 -6.79 22.97
C ALA A 245 6.01 -5.85 21.91
N GLN A 246 4.69 -5.68 21.94
CA GLN A 246 3.98 -4.72 21.10
C GLN A 246 4.45 -3.28 21.35
N LYS A 247 4.65 -2.89 22.62
CA LYS A 247 5.22 -1.57 22.94
C LYS A 247 6.62 -1.41 22.39
N SER A 248 7.44 -2.45 22.45
CA SER A 248 8.82 -2.41 21.97
C SER A 248 8.88 -2.13 20.48
N TYR A 249 8.16 -2.89 19.66
CA TYR A 249 8.21 -2.66 18.22
C TYR A 249 7.52 -1.35 17.80
N ILE A 250 6.44 -0.90 18.47
CA ILE A 250 5.87 0.43 18.22
C ILE A 250 6.91 1.53 18.53
N SER A 251 7.68 1.38 19.61
CA SER A 251 8.74 2.33 19.98
C SER A 251 9.87 2.37 18.93
N LEU A 252 10.24 1.22 18.37
CA LEU A 252 11.21 1.13 17.28
C LEU A 252 10.68 1.77 15.99
N LEU A 253 9.42 1.58 15.66
CA LEU A 253 8.79 2.23 14.51
C LEU A 253 8.79 3.77 14.66
N ILE A 254 8.45 4.30 15.84
CA ILE A 254 8.55 5.73 16.14
C ILE A 254 9.98 6.21 15.92
N LYS A 255 10.97 5.50 16.47
CA LYS A 255 12.39 5.85 16.33
C LYS A 255 12.85 5.79 14.86
N TYR A 256 12.36 4.84 14.08
CA TYR A 256 12.60 4.78 12.64
C TYR A 256 12.06 6.02 11.92
N TYR A 257 10.82 6.41 12.19
CA TYR A 257 10.24 7.62 11.61
C TYR A 257 10.94 8.91 12.04
N GLU A 258 11.49 8.95 13.24
CA GLU A 258 12.30 10.09 13.73
C GLU A 258 13.65 10.18 13.02
N SER A 259 14.35 9.05 12.87
CA SER A 259 15.73 9.00 12.39
C SER A 259 15.87 8.74 10.89
N GLY A 260 14.94 7.98 10.30
CA GLY A 260 15.08 7.42 8.95
C GLY A 260 16.10 6.28 8.84
N ASP A 261 16.54 5.72 9.98
CA ASP A 261 17.60 4.72 10.04
C ASP A 261 17.07 3.33 9.70
N LEU A 262 17.57 2.74 8.61
CA LEU A 262 17.17 1.42 8.13
C LEU A 262 17.61 0.26 9.06
N ASP A 263 18.65 0.44 9.87
CA ASP A 263 19.01 -0.57 10.89
C ASP A 263 17.95 -0.60 12.01
N VAL A 264 17.39 0.56 12.38
CA VAL A 264 16.26 0.63 13.31
C VAL A 264 15.01 -0.01 12.70
N PHE A 265 14.79 0.17 11.39
CA PHE A 265 13.69 -0.49 10.69
C PHE A 265 13.84 -2.02 10.69
N ASN A 266 15.04 -2.53 10.43
CA ASN A 266 15.31 -3.97 10.53
C ASN A 266 15.03 -4.51 11.94
N LYS A 267 15.43 -3.78 12.99
CA LYS A 267 15.12 -4.14 14.38
C LYS A 267 13.63 -4.15 14.66
N TYR A 268 12.89 -3.15 14.14
CA TYR A 268 11.43 -3.14 14.19
C TYR A 268 10.85 -4.40 13.55
N CYS A 269 11.28 -4.74 12.34
CA CYS A 269 10.79 -5.93 11.63
C CYS A 269 11.04 -7.23 12.42
N ILE A 270 12.22 -7.39 13.03
CA ILE A 270 12.57 -8.56 13.84
C ILE A 270 11.66 -8.68 15.06
N GLU A 271 11.45 -7.60 15.80
CA GLU A 271 10.59 -7.63 16.99
C GLU A 271 9.11 -7.82 16.61
N TRP A 272 8.66 -7.19 15.52
CA TRP A 272 7.30 -7.35 15.02
C TRP A 272 7.02 -8.80 14.61
N VAL A 273 7.95 -9.46 13.90
CA VAL A 273 7.82 -10.89 13.54
C VAL A 273 7.74 -11.79 14.76
N GLY A 274 8.47 -11.47 15.82
CA GLY A 274 8.50 -12.27 17.05
C GLY A 274 7.27 -12.12 17.95
N GLU A 275 6.41 -11.13 17.70
CA GLU A 275 5.22 -10.89 18.52
C GLU A 275 4.01 -11.63 17.93
N HIS A 276 3.37 -12.50 18.74
CA HIS A 276 2.25 -13.37 18.31
C HIS A 276 1.05 -13.36 19.27
N ASP A 277 1.15 -12.66 20.40
CA ASP A 277 0.17 -12.73 21.48
C ASP A 277 -0.90 -11.63 21.41
N SER A 278 -0.64 -10.57 20.63
CA SER A 278 -1.60 -9.47 20.45
C SER A 278 -2.74 -9.86 19.55
N ALA A 279 -3.95 -9.45 19.91
CA ALA A 279 -5.14 -9.62 19.07
C ALA A 279 -5.25 -8.54 17.99
N VAL A 280 -4.67 -7.36 18.22
CA VAL A 280 -4.61 -6.23 17.27
C VAL A 280 -3.18 -6.11 16.77
N ASP A 281 -3.00 -6.07 15.46
CA ASP A 281 -1.70 -5.82 14.83
C ASP A 281 -1.84 -4.77 13.73
N PHE A 282 -0.72 -4.35 13.16
CA PHE A 282 -0.73 -3.35 12.11
C PHE A 282 0.55 -3.37 11.28
N ILE A 283 0.43 -2.89 10.06
CA ILE A 283 1.52 -2.53 9.15
C ILE A 283 1.48 -1.00 9.00
N ASN A 284 2.64 -0.35 9.06
CA ASN A 284 2.73 1.10 8.85
C ASN A 284 4.17 1.45 8.49
N GLY A 285 4.41 1.88 7.26
CA GLY A 285 5.78 2.18 6.83
C GLY A 285 5.96 2.34 5.34
N PHE A 286 7.21 2.43 4.93
CA PHE A 286 7.67 2.37 3.54
C PHE A 286 8.13 0.95 3.27
N ILE A 287 7.35 0.14 2.58
CA ILE A 287 7.49 -1.32 2.60
C ILE A 287 7.56 -1.92 1.20
N GLU A 288 6.46 -1.86 0.43
CA GLU A 288 6.39 -2.49 -0.88
C GLU A 288 7.05 -1.65 -1.98
N VAL A 289 7.83 -2.31 -2.83
CA VAL A 289 8.65 -1.63 -3.84
C VAL A 289 8.10 -1.72 -5.27
N TYR A 290 6.89 -2.25 -5.43
CA TYR A 290 6.24 -2.39 -6.76
C TYR A 290 5.97 -1.04 -7.43
N GLY A 291 5.78 0.01 -6.66
CA GLY A 291 5.57 1.38 -7.13
C GLY A 291 6.81 2.05 -7.71
N ASP A 292 8.00 1.49 -7.49
CA ASP A 292 9.26 1.96 -8.04
C ASP A 292 9.64 1.15 -9.29
N PRO A 293 9.98 1.78 -10.43
CA PRO A 293 10.41 1.08 -11.62
C PRO A 293 11.71 0.26 -11.42
N LEU A 294 12.56 0.63 -10.46
CA LEU A 294 13.80 -0.09 -10.12
C LEU A 294 13.64 -1.06 -8.95
N GLY A 295 12.47 -1.08 -8.28
CA GLY A 295 12.22 -1.98 -7.15
C GLY A 295 13.07 -1.69 -5.90
N LEU A 296 13.40 -0.43 -5.63
CA LEU A 296 14.27 -0.02 -4.51
C LEU A 296 13.53 0.83 -3.47
N LYS A 297 12.53 1.60 -3.89
CA LYS A 297 11.84 2.59 -3.08
C LYS A 297 10.53 2.02 -2.53
N GLY A 298 10.35 2.08 -1.21
CA GLY A 298 9.12 1.63 -0.56
C GLY A 298 7.98 2.62 -0.72
N SER A 299 6.85 2.17 -1.26
CA SER A 299 5.60 2.92 -1.15
C SER A 299 5.15 2.95 0.31
N TRP A 300 4.55 4.07 0.73
CA TRP A 300 3.97 4.13 2.05
C TRP A 300 2.65 3.35 2.10
N GLU A 301 2.52 2.52 3.12
CA GLU A 301 1.31 1.73 3.36
C GLU A 301 0.95 1.66 4.83
N GLY A 302 -0.31 1.37 5.10
CA GLY A 302 -0.82 1.16 6.44
C GLY A 302 -2.03 0.26 6.44
N LEU A 303 -1.95 -0.80 7.22
CA LEU A 303 -3.03 -1.73 7.50
C LEU A 303 -3.20 -1.79 9.02
N VAL A 304 -4.42 -1.65 9.51
CA VAL A 304 -4.76 -1.93 10.91
C VAL A 304 -5.71 -3.10 10.95
N GLU A 305 -5.42 -4.07 11.76
CA GLU A 305 -6.08 -5.36 11.73
C GLU A 305 -6.29 -5.95 13.13
N TYR A 306 -7.16 -6.94 13.20
CA TYR A 306 -7.31 -7.76 14.40
C TYR A 306 -7.62 -9.22 14.02
N ILE A 307 -7.19 -10.15 14.87
CA ILE A 307 -7.26 -11.59 14.60
C ILE A 307 -8.72 -12.05 14.52
N ASP A 308 -9.06 -12.74 13.41
CA ASP A 308 -10.23 -13.60 13.31
C ASP A 308 -9.90 -14.94 13.96
N LYS A 309 -10.35 -15.12 15.22
CA LYS A 309 -10.00 -16.27 16.05
C LYS A 309 -10.47 -17.60 15.46
N GLU A 310 -11.65 -17.63 14.85
CA GLU A 310 -12.22 -18.84 14.28
C GLU A 310 -11.45 -19.26 13.03
N ALA A 311 -11.22 -18.33 12.13
CA ALA A 311 -10.47 -18.57 10.91
C ALA A 311 -8.99 -18.89 11.20
N THR A 312 -8.35 -18.19 12.13
CA THR A 312 -6.95 -18.44 12.53
C THR A 312 -6.74 -19.85 13.07
N HIS A 313 -7.71 -20.42 13.80
CA HIS A 313 -7.60 -21.80 14.27
C HIS A 313 -7.49 -22.81 13.12
N ARG A 314 -8.11 -22.54 11.98
CA ARG A 314 -7.98 -23.38 10.77
C ARG A 314 -6.57 -23.32 10.18
N THR A 315 -6.01 -22.13 10.01
CA THR A 315 -4.68 -21.93 9.41
C THR A 315 -3.56 -22.47 10.30
N GLN A 316 -3.71 -22.43 11.61
CA GLN A 316 -2.76 -23.02 12.54
C GLN A 316 -2.54 -24.53 12.32
N THR A 317 -3.54 -25.24 11.82
CA THR A 317 -3.38 -26.67 11.47
C THR A 317 -2.40 -26.85 10.30
N ILE A 318 -2.47 -25.97 9.30
CA ILE A 318 -1.55 -25.98 8.14
C ILE A 318 -0.15 -25.61 8.62
N SER A 319 -0.02 -24.52 9.35
CA SER A 319 1.26 -24.02 9.87
C SER A 319 2.00 -25.05 10.73
N LYS A 320 1.29 -25.76 11.62
CA LYS A 320 1.86 -26.84 12.43
C LYS A 320 2.41 -28.01 11.61
N ASN A 321 1.94 -28.20 10.38
CA ASN A 321 2.39 -29.25 9.48
C ASN A 321 3.32 -28.73 8.38
N ALA A 322 3.84 -27.51 8.48
CA ALA A 322 4.64 -26.87 7.43
C ALA A 322 5.87 -27.71 7.05
N GLN A 323 6.57 -28.34 8.02
CA GLN A 323 7.70 -29.22 7.72
C GLN A 323 7.28 -30.45 6.88
N TRP A 324 6.11 -31.03 7.17
CA TRP A 324 5.60 -32.17 6.37
C TRP A 324 5.39 -31.77 4.91
N PHE A 325 4.82 -30.60 4.68
CA PHE A 325 4.61 -30.07 3.33
C PHE A 325 5.93 -29.78 2.62
N GLU A 326 6.92 -29.20 3.33
CA GLU A 326 8.26 -28.97 2.78
C GLU A 326 8.90 -30.28 2.31
N ASP A 327 8.88 -31.30 3.17
CA ASP A 327 9.48 -32.60 2.90
C ASP A 327 8.82 -33.33 1.71
N HIS A 328 7.50 -33.14 1.53
CA HIS A 328 6.71 -33.78 0.48
C HIS A 328 6.47 -32.89 -0.75
N SER A 329 7.00 -31.67 -0.76
CA SER A 329 6.94 -30.79 -1.93
C SER A 329 7.55 -31.45 -3.17
N PRO A 330 6.97 -31.29 -4.37
CA PRO A 330 7.45 -31.92 -5.62
C PRO A 330 8.66 -31.22 -6.23
N VAL A 331 9.42 -30.46 -5.44
CA VAL A 331 10.65 -29.77 -5.87
C VAL A 331 11.90 -30.58 -5.53
N ASP A 332 13.02 -30.30 -6.22
CA ASP A 332 14.31 -30.92 -5.94
C ASP A 332 14.74 -30.62 -4.48
N ASN A 333 15.34 -31.61 -3.83
CA ASN A 333 15.73 -31.53 -2.43
C ASN A 333 16.69 -30.37 -2.13
N ARG A 334 17.43 -29.88 -3.11
CA ARG A 334 18.32 -28.71 -2.95
C ARG A 334 17.56 -27.42 -2.63
N PHE A 335 16.29 -27.33 -3.03
CA PHE A 335 15.42 -26.20 -2.78
C PHE A 335 14.57 -26.35 -1.52
N LYS A 336 14.70 -27.47 -0.80
CA LYS A 336 13.95 -27.71 0.44
C LYS A 336 14.74 -27.20 1.64
N LYS A 337 14.04 -26.57 2.57
CA LYS A 337 14.58 -26.21 3.87
C LYS A 337 14.73 -27.47 4.74
N ALA A 338 15.87 -27.63 5.36
CA ALA A 338 16.08 -28.72 6.33
C ALA A 338 15.18 -28.55 7.57
N VAL A 339 14.92 -27.32 7.96
CA VAL A 339 14.01 -26.95 9.06
C VAL A 339 13.18 -25.77 8.62
N VAL A 340 11.87 -25.92 8.58
CA VAL A 340 10.95 -24.80 8.33
C VAL A 340 10.85 -24.02 9.65
N GLN A 341 11.44 -22.82 9.66
CA GLN A 341 11.24 -21.86 10.74
C GLN A 341 9.78 -21.37 10.68
N GLY A 342 9.11 -21.34 11.84
CA GLY A 342 7.67 -21.18 11.91
C GLY A 342 7.12 -20.02 11.08
N VAL A 343 6.24 -20.36 10.17
CA VAL A 343 5.36 -19.38 9.52
C VAL A 343 4.21 -19.13 10.47
N SER A 344 4.13 -17.94 11.03
CA SER A 344 2.94 -17.51 11.75
C SER A 344 1.88 -17.13 10.72
N ALA A 345 0.80 -17.89 10.66
CA ALA A 345 -0.31 -17.61 9.76
C ALA A 345 -1.53 -17.16 10.56
N ASN A 346 -1.91 -15.91 10.36
CA ASN A 346 -3.09 -15.34 10.98
C ASN A 346 -4.13 -14.99 9.91
N VAL A 347 -5.37 -15.37 10.18
CA VAL A 347 -6.51 -14.81 9.44
C VAL A 347 -7.00 -13.59 10.22
N ILE A 348 -7.11 -12.47 9.55
CA ILE A 348 -7.42 -11.19 10.18
C ILE A 348 -8.65 -10.52 9.54
N CYS A 349 -9.26 -9.63 10.32
CA CYS A 349 -10.17 -8.60 9.82
C CYS A 349 -9.41 -7.29 9.67
N ALA A 350 -9.34 -6.75 8.46
CA ALA A 350 -8.86 -5.40 8.22
C ALA A 350 -9.84 -4.40 8.82
N ALA A 351 -9.35 -3.51 9.68
CA ALA A 351 -10.12 -2.42 10.27
C ALA A 351 -9.89 -1.08 9.56
N MET A 352 -8.68 -0.87 9.01
CA MET A 352 -8.31 0.33 8.26
C MET A 352 -7.26 -0.01 7.22
N LEU A 353 -7.41 0.54 6.03
CA LEU A 353 -6.49 0.44 4.90
C LEU A 353 -6.04 1.84 4.50
N GLY A 354 -4.78 2.00 4.12
CA GLY A 354 -4.24 3.26 3.64
C GLY A 354 -2.97 3.10 2.81
N GLY A 355 -2.66 4.10 2.02
CA GLY A 355 -1.49 4.09 1.16
C GLY A 355 -1.58 3.05 0.04
N GLU A 356 -0.55 2.24 -0.13
CA GLU A 356 -0.49 1.17 -1.14
C GLU A 356 -1.57 0.10 -0.93
N GLU A 357 -1.98 -0.15 0.32
CA GLU A 357 -3.08 -1.07 0.65
C GLU A 357 -4.47 -0.60 0.18
N TYR A 358 -4.60 0.63 -0.28
CA TYR A 358 -5.83 1.18 -0.82
C TYR A 358 -5.59 1.74 -2.23
N PRO A 359 -6.44 1.46 -3.22
CA PRO A 359 -7.69 0.69 -3.21
C PRO A 359 -7.55 -0.79 -3.56
N SER A 360 -6.37 -1.22 -3.99
CA SER A 360 -6.09 -2.61 -4.40
C SER A 360 -5.49 -3.39 -3.24
N THR A 361 -6.33 -3.69 -2.26
CA THR A 361 -5.91 -4.43 -1.08
C THR A 361 -5.44 -5.83 -1.45
N ALA A 362 -4.30 -6.24 -0.91
CA ALA A 362 -3.86 -7.63 -0.94
C ALA A 362 -4.88 -8.55 -0.27
N ILE A 363 -5.02 -9.78 -0.75
CA ILE A 363 -5.83 -10.82 -0.06
C ILE A 363 -4.99 -11.52 0.99
N GLY A 364 -3.67 -11.55 0.78
CA GLY A 364 -2.68 -12.10 1.68
C GLY A 364 -1.41 -11.27 1.66
N ILE A 365 -0.69 -11.29 2.78
CA ILE A 365 0.54 -10.52 2.99
C ILE A 365 1.55 -11.43 3.68
N ASN A 366 2.81 -11.40 3.26
CA ASN A 366 3.91 -12.08 3.95
C ASN A 366 5.08 -11.11 4.14
N LEU A 367 5.33 -10.69 5.36
CA LEU A 367 6.35 -9.70 5.72
C LEU A 367 7.27 -10.21 6.84
N PRO A 368 8.48 -9.64 6.95
CA PRO A 368 9.10 -8.56 6.17
C PRO A 368 9.65 -9.04 4.82
N ASN A 369 9.96 -8.10 3.93
CA ASN A 369 10.53 -8.39 2.61
C ASN A 369 12.04 -8.69 2.63
N ALA A 370 12.73 -8.40 3.72
CA ALA A 370 14.16 -8.68 3.86
C ALA A 370 14.44 -10.18 4.04
N ASP A 371 15.00 -10.83 3.03
CA ASP A 371 15.24 -12.28 2.99
C ASP A 371 16.06 -12.80 4.17
N TRP A 372 17.10 -12.07 4.60
CA TRP A 372 17.89 -12.46 5.75
C TRP A 372 17.10 -12.46 7.07
N ILE A 373 16.12 -11.57 7.23
CA ILE A 373 15.22 -11.57 8.39
C ILE A 373 14.31 -12.78 8.31
N ARG A 374 13.69 -13.03 7.15
CA ARG A 374 12.88 -14.24 6.92
C ARG A 374 13.63 -15.52 7.24
N ALA A 375 14.87 -15.61 6.78
CA ALA A 375 15.70 -16.79 6.98
C ALA A 375 16.09 -17.03 8.45
N ARG A 376 16.30 -15.98 9.24
CA ARG A 376 16.80 -16.09 10.61
C ARG A 376 15.71 -16.00 11.67
N TYR A 377 14.69 -15.21 11.43
CA TYR A 377 13.65 -14.87 12.42
C TYR A 377 12.25 -15.30 12.00
N GLY A 378 12.05 -15.68 10.73
CA GLY A 378 10.76 -16.05 10.17
C GLY A 378 10.03 -14.88 9.55
N SER A 379 8.74 -15.09 9.28
CA SER A 379 7.83 -14.11 8.70
C SER A 379 6.43 -14.24 9.28
N LYS A 380 5.64 -13.16 9.23
CA LYS A 380 4.20 -13.21 9.46
C LYS A 380 3.47 -13.32 8.14
N SER A 381 2.65 -14.36 7.99
CA SER A 381 1.67 -14.50 6.91
C SER A 381 0.30 -14.11 7.42
N ILE A 382 -0.35 -13.24 6.68
CA ILE A 382 -1.65 -12.65 7.03
C ILE A 382 -2.61 -12.90 5.88
N THR A 383 -3.78 -13.46 6.16
CA THR A 383 -4.89 -13.58 5.19
C THR A 383 -6.02 -12.65 5.62
N ILE A 384 -6.52 -11.82 4.71
CA ILE A 384 -7.53 -10.81 5.00
C ILE A 384 -8.94 -11.35 4.71
N SER A 385 -9.63 -11.85 5.73
CA SER A 385 -10.90 -12.56 5.58
C SER A 385 -12.07 -11.67 5.15
N ASN A 386 -12.21 -10.50 5.76
CA ASN A 386 -13.39 -9.65 5.54
C ASN A 386 -13.37 -8.94 4.18
N ILE A 387 -12.21 -8.71 3.59
CA ILE A 387 -12.09 -8.16 2.23
C ILE A 387 -12.48 -9.24 1.21
N THR A 388 -11.96 -10.46 1.36
CA THR A 388 -12.32 -11.60 0.51
C THR A 388 -13.82 -11.90 0.58
N ASP A 389 -14.39 -11.90 1.80
CA ASP A 389 -15.84 -12.08 1.99
C ASP A 389 -16.66 -10.98 1.28
N ALA A 390 -16.20 -9.72 1.32
CA ALA A 390 -16.85 -8.61 0.63
C ALA A 390 -16.85 -8.80 -0.90
N TYR A 391 -15.73 -9.22 -1.49
CA TYR A 391 -15.65 -9.54 -2.92
C TYR A 391 -16.60 -10.68 -3.29
N ASN A 392 -16.57 -11.78 -2.55
CA ASN A 392 -17.42 -12.93 -2.82
C ASN A 392 -18.92 -12.60 -2.69
N LYS A 393 -19.31 -11.83 -1.69
CA LYS A 393 -20.71 -11.39 -1.48
C LYS A 393 -21.17 -10.40 -2.55
N ALA A 394 -20.32 -9.47 -2.95
CA ALA A 394 -20.65 -8.49 -3.99
C ALA A 394 -20.75 -9.13 -5.38
N ALA A 395 -20.02 -10.23 -5.65
CA ALA A 395 -20.05 -10.95 -6.91
C ALA A 395 -21.28 -11.86 -7.08
N LYS A 396 -21.99 -12.19 -6.01
CA LYS A 396 -23.20 -13.04 -6.11
C LYS A 396 -24.28 -12.38 -6.95
N GLY A 397 -24.78 -13.12 -7.95
CA GLY A 397 -25.84 -12.65 -8.87
C GLY A 397 -25.38 -11.57 -9.86
N SER A 398 -24.07 -11.41 -10.07
CA SER A 398 -23.54 -10.48 -11.08
C SER A 398 -23.64 -11.02 -12.52
N GLY A 399 -23.95 -12.30 -12.70
CA GLY A 399 -23.96 -12.99 -13.99
C GLY A 399 -22.59 -13.49 -14.44
N PHE A 400 -21.51 -13.11 -13.74
CA PHE A 400 -20.15 -13.49 -14.13
C PHE A 400 -19.91 -15.01 -14.04
N LYS A 401 -20.31 -15.63 -12.92
CA LYS A 401 -20.13 -17.07 -12.73
C LYS A 401 -20.99 -17.85 -13.73
N GLU A 402 -22.19 -17.42 -13.97
CA GLU A 402 -23.14 -18.02 -14.91
C GLU A 402 -22.62 -17.97 -16.36
N GLU A 403 -21.88 -16.93 -16.73
CA GLU A 403 -21.31 -16.79 -18.07
C GLU A 403 -20.09 -17.68 -18.30
N PHE A 404 -19.21 -17.80 -17.30
CA PHE A 404 -17.90 -18.47 -17.46
C PHE A 404 -17.85 -19.92 -16.96
N VAL A 405 -18.87 -20.38 -16.23
CA VAL A 405 -18.92 -21.76 -15.74
C VAL A 405 -19.55 -22.67 -16.77
N ILE A 406 -18.92 -23.82 -17.03
CA ILE A 406 -19.24 -24.73 -18.15
C ILE A 406 -20.66 -25.31 -18.11
N ASP A 407 -21.21 -25.56 -16.92
CA ASP A 407 -22.54 -26.14 -16.72
C ASP A 407 -23.14 -25.82 -15.34
N GLU A 408 -24.44 -26.03 -15.23
CA GLU A 408 -25.22 -25.77 -14.00
C GLU A 408 -24.75 -26.61 -12.80
N ALA A 409 -24.33 -27.85 -13.01
CA ALA A 409 -23.87 -28.72 -11.92
C ALA A 409 -22.57 -28.20 -11.32
N THR A 410 -21.67 -27.71 -12.17
CA THR A 410 -20.42 -27.03 -11.73
C THR A 410 -20.72 -25.73 -11.03
N LEU A 411 -21.67 -24.93 -11.53
CA LEU A 411 -22.10 -23.69 -10.88
C LEU A 411 -22.60 -23.95 -9.46
N GLN A 412 -23.45 -24.95 -9.26
CA GLN A 412 -23.96 -25.33 -7.93
C GLN A 412 -22.84 -25.81 -6.99
N LEU A 413 -21.81 -26.50 -7.50
CA LEU A 413 -20.63 -26.86 -6.70
C LEU A 413 -19.84 -25.64 -6.28
N ILE A 414 -19.62 -24.70 -7.19
CA ILE A 414 -18.91 -23.43 -6.92
C ILE A 414 -19.70 -22.60 -5.90
N GLU A 415 -21.01 -22.47 -6.05
CA GLU A 415 -21.83 -21.75 -5.08
C GLU A 415 -21.78 -22.37 -3.68
N LYS A 416 -21.71 -23.70 -3.60
CA LYS A 416 -21.71 -24.42 -2.31
C LYS A 416 -20.35 -24.45 -1.64
N TYR A 417 -19.28 -24.59 -2.41
CA TYR A 417 -17.94 -24.86 -1.88
C TYR A 417 -16.89 -23.84 -2.25
N GLY A 418 -17.17 -22.92 -3.21
CA GLY A 418 -16.19 -21.98 -3.72
C GLY A 418 -15.53 -21.16 -2.63
N ASP A 419 -16.30 -20.51 -1.77
CA ASP A 419 -15.78 -19.69 -0.67
C ASP A 419 -14.82 -20.50 0.25
N ILE A 420 -15.16 -21.78 0.53
CA ILE A 420 -14.31 -22.67 1.35
C ILE A 420 -13.02 -23.07 0.61
N CYS A 421 -13.12 -23.30 -0.70
CA CYS A 421 -11.97 -23.65 -1.53
C CYS A 421 -11.01 -22.45 -1.67
N ASP A 422 -11.54 -21.26 -1.88
CA ASP A 422 -10.77 -20.03 -2.01
C ASP A 422 -10.03 -19.70 -0.70
N ASP A 423 -10.71 -19.79 0.44
CA ASP A 423 -10.10 -19.63 1.76
C ASP A 423 -8.94 -20.61 1.97
N ARG A 424 -9.15 -21.91 1.64
CA ARG A 424 -8.12 -22.95 1.80
C ARG A 424 -6.95 -22.76 0.85
N HIS A 425 -7.23 -22.35 -0.38
CA HIS A 425 -6.20 -22.07 -1.36
C HIS A 425 -5.32 -20.91 -0.87
N THR A 426 -5.92 -19.81 -0.40
CA THR A 426 -5.19 -18.67 0.13
C THR A 426 -4.36 -19.06 1.37
N ASP A 427 -4.96 -19.78 2.33
CA ASP A 427 -4.26 -20.26 3.52
C ASP A 427 -3.03 -21.12 3.17
N LEU A 428 -3.15 -22.03 2.19
CA LEU A 428 -2.05 -22.84 1.69
C LEU A 428 -1.00 -22.03 0.96
N HIS A 429 -1.41 -21.04 0.14
CA HIS A 429 -0.51 -20.14 -0.56
C HIS A 429 0.37 -19.36 0.41
N GLU A 430 -0.24 -18.74 1.42
CA GLU A 430 0.48 -17.92 2.40
C GLU A 430 1.36 -18.77 3.34
N CYS A 431 0.83 -19.89 3.84
CA CYS A 431 1.58 -20.70 4.79
C CYS A 431 2.68 -21.54 4.14
N LEU A 432 2.45 -22.06 2.95
CA LEU A 432 3.34 -23.00 2.29
C LEU A 432 4.00 -22.41 1.05
N GLY A 433 3.28 -21.66 0.21
CA GLY A 433 3.85 -21.03 -0.96
C GLY A 433 4.98 -20.07 -0.59
N HIS A 434 4.71 -19.12 0.30
CA HIS A 434 5.72 -18.18 0.80
C HIS A 434 6.57 -18.73 1.94
N GLY A 435 6.06 -19.67 2.72
CA GLY A 435 6.77 -20.22 3.89
C GLY A 435 7.79 -21.31 3.56
N SER A 436 7.69 -21.96 2.40
CA SER A 436 8.54 -23.11 2.00
C SER A 436 9.64 -22.72 1.02
N GLY A 437 10.55 -23.67 0.78
CA GLY A 437 11.64 -23.51 -0.17
C GLY A 437 12.79 -22.62 0.29
N GLN A 438 13.95 -22.75 -0.37
CA GLN A 438 15.14 -21.93 -0.17
C GLN A 438 15.82 -21.62 -1.50
N LEU A 439 16.50 -20.48 -1.56
CA LEU A 439 17.38 -20.16 -2.67
C LEU A 439 18.67 -21.00 -2.61
N LEU A 440 19.25 -21.28 -3.75
CA LEU A 440 20.59 -21.89 -3.80
C LEU A 440 21.65 -20.86 -3.35
N PRO A 441 22.76 -21.32 -2.73
CA PRO A 441 23.83 -20.41 -2.35
C PRO A 441 24.34 -19.60 -3.55
N GLY A 442 24.45 -18.29 -3.40
CA GLY A 442 24.92 -17.38 -4.44
C GLY A 442 23.85 -16.93 -5.45
N VAL A 443 22.58 -17.22 -5.19
CA VAL A 443 21.41 -16.64 -5.90
C VAL A 443 20.77 -15.65 -4.95
N ASP A 444 20.71 -14.40 -5.36
CA ASP A 444 20.07 -13.28 -4.63
C ASP A 444 18.69 -13.02 -5.20
#